data_18dc5515549658da927790974a7ebf3a
#
_entry.id   18dc5515549658da927790974a7ebf3a
#
_cell.length_a   1.000
_cell.length_b   1.000
_cell.length_c   1.000
_cell.angle_alpha   90.00
_cell.angle_beta   90.00
_cell.angle_gamma   90.00
#
_symmetry.space_group_name_H-M   'P 1'
#
loop_
_entity.id
_entity.type
_entity.pdbx_description
1 polymer ?
#
loop_
_entity_poly.entity_id
_entity_poly.type
_entity_poly.pdbx_seq_one_letter_code
_entity_poly.pdbx_strand_id
1 'polypeptide(L)'
;MDELEKKSSAKVRTSAVNDKIQDAICRVKEMESRFEQLAQAVSELSAALDKYADAGDSLKVLDAYYGSDEWKSDFAADEKGLFPKDLKRGVLSEDAVWNLLSDYRELNERMQEMVGDNVKD
;
A
#
# COMPACT_ATOMS: atom_id res chain seq x y z
N MET A 1 -42.45 16.15 48.46
CA MET A 1 -41.98 17.22 47.61
C MET A 1 -40.51 17.05 47.28
N ASP A 2 -39.65 16.79 48.25
CA ASP A 2 -38.22 16.61 48.02
C ASP A 2 -37.91 15.44 47.09
N GLU A 3 -38.65 14.35 47.17
CA GLU A 3 -38.43 13.19 46.34
C GLU A 3 -38.77 13.46 44.87
N LEU A 4 -39.80 14.28 44.59
CA LEU A 4 -40.16 14.67 43.23
C LEU A 4 -39.13 15.61 42.61
N GLU A 5 -38.57 16.53 43.38
CA GLU A 5 -37.50 17.42 42.94
C GLU A 5 -36.22 16.66 42.69
N LYS A 6 -35.86 15.70 43.54
CA LYS A 6 -34.72 14.82 43.32
C LYS A 6 -34.86 13.96 42.10
N LYS A 7 -36.02 13.41 41.81
CA LYS A 7 -36.30 12.64 40.60
C LYS A 7 -36.21 13.49 39.34
N SER A 8 -36.73 14.71 39.36
CA SER A 8 -36.62 15.64 38.23
C SER A 8 -35.17 16.04 37.97
N SER A 9 -34.41 16.36 39.01
CA SER A 9 -33.02 16.71 38.93
C SER A 9 -32.18 15.52 38.44
N ALA A 10 -32.44 14.31 38.90
CA ALA A 10 -31.80 13.10 38.45
C ALA A 10 -32.09 12.81 36.98
N LYS A 11 -33.31 13.06 36.50
CA LYS A 11 -33.72 12.90 35.10
C LYS A 11 -32.94 13.83 34.19
N VAL A 12 -32.78 15.10 34.57
CA VAL A 12 -32.02 16.09 33.80
C VAL A 12 -30.54 15.68 33.73
N ARG A 13 -29.96 15.27 34.84
CA ARG A 13 -28.58 14.80 34.92
C ARG A 13 -28.37 13.53 34.08
N THR A 14 -29.31 12.61 34.15
CA THR A 14 -29.25 11.36 33.35
C THR A 14 -29.32 11.67 31.85
N SER A 15 -30.16 12.63 31.45
CA SER A 15 -30.27 13.05 30.05
C SER A 15 -28.96 13.68 29.57
N ALA A 16 -28.36 14.58 30.36
CA ALA A 16 -27.08 15.21 30.02
C ALA A 16 -25.95 14.18 29.96
N VAL A 17 -25.93 13.22 30.88
CA VAL A 17 -24.95 12.14 30.88
C VAL A 17 -25.14 11.24 29.68
N ASN A 18 -26.40 10.92 29.33
CA ASN A 18 -26.71 10.11 28.16
C ASN A 18 -26.27 10.80 26.85
N ASP A 19 -26.44 12.12 26.75
CA ASP A 19 -26.00 12.89 25.58
C ASP A 19 -24.46 12.85 25.45
N LYS A 20 -23.75 12.99 26.56
CA LYS A 20 -22.28 12.88 26.60
C LYS A 20 -21.84 11.47 26.20
N ILE A 21 -22.55 10.45 26.67
CA ILE A 21 -22.26 9.06 26.32
C ILE A 21 -22.51 8.82 24.84
N GLN A 22 -23.61 9.35 24.29
CA GLN A 22 -23.90 9.21 22.86
C GLN A 22 -22.83 9.92 22.01
N ASP A 23 -22.40 11.11 22.41
CA ASP A 23 -21.30 11.81 21.75
C ASP A 23 -20.01 11.00 21.82
N ALA A 24 -19.72 10.41 22.97
CA ALA A 24 -18.54 9.55 23.15
C ALA A 24 -18.63 8.32 22.25
N ILE A 25 -19.78 7.69 22.15
CA ILE A 25 -20.00 6.54 21.27
C ILE A 25 -19.72 6.91 19.82
N CYS A 26 -20.23 8.06 19.38
CA CYS A 26 -19.99 8.54 18.01
C CYS A 26 -18.51 8.75 17.76
N ARG A 27 -17.80 9.37 18.70
CA ARG A 27 -16.35 9.56 18.58
C ARG A 27 -15.61 8.24 18.51
N VAL A 28 -15.95 7.31 19.36
CA VAL A 28 -15.31 5.99 19.41
C VAL A 28 -15.54 5.24 18.10
N LYS A 29 -16.77 5.26 17.58
CA LYS A 29 -17.09 4.62 16.30
C LYS A 29 -16.27 5.22 15.15
N GLU A 30 -16.15 6.54 15.10
CA GLU A 30 -15.35 7.21 14.08
C GLU A 30 -13.88 6.86 14.22
N MET A 31 -13.35 6.89 15.43
CA MET A 31 -11.95 6.57 15.69
C MET A 31 -11.65 5.09 15.41
N GLU A 32 -12.57 4.19 15.73
CA GLU A 32 -12.44 2.77 15.39
C GLU A 32 -12.36 2.57 13.88
N SER A 33 -13.16 3.30 13.12
CA SER A 33 -13.13 3.23 11.66
C SER A 33 -11.76 3.68 11.12
N ARG A 34 -11.24 4.77 11.64
CA ARG A 34 -9.91 5.28 11.26
C ARG A 34 -8.79 4.34 11.70
N PHE A 35 -8.94 3.76 12.88
CA PHE A 35 -7.99 2.77 13.40
C PHE A 35 -7.91 1.55 12.47
N GLU A 36 -9.07 1.01 12.09
CA GLU A 36 -9.14 -0.15 11.20
C GLU A 36 -8.55 0.17 9.81
N GLN A 37 -8.86 1.34 9.28
CA GLN A 37 -8.33 1.79 7.99
C GLN A 37 -6.80 1.86 8.03
N LEU A 38 -6.25 2.50 9.07
CA LEU A 38 -4.80 2.63 9.20
C LEU A 38 -4.13 1.28 9.47
N ALA A 39 -4.71 0.45 10.33
CA ALA A 39 -4.17 -0.87 10.63
C ALA A 39 -4.10 -1.74 9.37
N GLN A 40 -5.13 -1.71 8.54
CA GLN A 40 -5.17 -2.45 7.28
C GLN A 40 -4.10 -1.94 6.32
N ALA A 41 -4.00 -0.63 6.16
CA ALA A 41 -3.00 -0.01 5.27
C ALA A 41 -1.57 -0.36 5.72
N VAL A 42 -1.30 -0.30 7.01
CA VAL A 42 0.01 -0.67 7.57
C VAL A 42 0.34 -2.14 7.30
N SER A 43 -0.62 -3.02 7.53
CA SER A 43 -0.45 -4.46 7.30
C SER A 43 -0.19 -4.76 5.83
N GLU A 44 -0.96 -4.16 4.93
CA GLU A 44 -0.81 -4.36 3.48
C GLU A 44 0.52 -3.83 2.99
N LEU A 45 0.93 -2.66 3.45
CA LEU A 45 2.22 -2.09 3.06
C LEU A 45 3.38 -2.93 3.59
N SER A 46 3.29 -3.40 4.82
CA SER A 46 4.31 -4.27 5.41
C SER A 46 4.53 -5.52 4.56
N ALA A 47 3.44 -6.19 4.16
CA ALA A 47 3.49 -7.37 3.31
C ALA A 47 4.06 -7.03 1.92
N ALA A 48 3.68 -5.88 1.36
CA ALA A 48 4.17 -5.44 0.06
C ALA A 48 5.67 -5.11 0.12
N LEU A 49 6.14 -4.51 1.19
CA LEU A 49 7.57 -4.21 1.37
C LEU A 49 8.40 -5.48 1.48
N ASP A 50 7.89 -6.51 2.15
CA ASP A 50 8.57 -7.79 2.24
C ASP A 50 8.73 -8.43 0.85
N LYS A 51 7.67 -8.42 0.06
CA LYS A 51 7.72 -8.91 -1.34
C LYS A 51 8.69 -8.10 -2.18
N TYR A 52 8.68 -6.79 -2.00
CA TYR A 52 9.53 -5.87 -2.74
C TYR A 52 11.00 -6.11 -2.40
N ALA A 53 11.31 -6.32 -1.12
CA ALA A 53 12.67 -6.64 -0.68
C ALA A 53 13.14 -7.98 -1.26
N ASP A 54 12.27 -9.00 -1.25
CA ASP A 54 12.58 -10.33 -1.80
C ASP A 54 12.83 -10.26 -3.31
N ALA A 55 12.19 -9.34 -4.00
CA ALA A 55 12.35 -9.17 -5.45
C ALA A 55 13.61 -8.39 -5.84
N GLY A 56 14.37 -7.88 -4.87
CA GLY A 56 15.58 -7.11 -5.13
C GLY A 56 16.63 -7.86 -5.93
N ASP A 57 16.79 -9.15 -5.67
CA ASP A 57 17.74 -9.99 -6.42
C ASP A 57 17.28 -10.17 -7.87
N SER A 58 15.98 -10.35 -8.09
CA SER A 58 15.41 -10.45 -9.43
C SER A 58 15.64 -9.18 -10.24
N LEU A 59 15.53 -8.01 -9.57
CA LEU A 59 15.79 -6.72 -10.22
C LEU A 59 17.23 -6.64 -10.73
N LYS A 60 18.20 -7.02 -9.92
CA LYS A 60 19.62 -6.99 -10.29
C LYS A 60 19.92 -7.91 -11.46
N VAL A 61 19.37 -9.12 -11.43
CA VAL A 61 19.55 -10.11 -12.49
C VAL A 61 18.90 -9.64 -13.79
N LEU A 62 17.68 -9.13 -13.70
CA LEU A 62 16.95 -8.64 -14.86
C LEU A 62 17.63 -7.42 -15.49
N ASP A 63 18.10 -6.48 -14.66
CA ASP A 63 18.80 -5.30 -15.13
C ASP A 63 20.12 -5.67 -15.84
N ALA A 64 20.86 -6.63 -15.31
CA ALA A 64 22.08 -7.14 -15.90
C ALA A 64 21.83 -7.87 -17.22
N TYR A 65 20.73 -8.60 -17.32
CA TYR A 65 20.35 -9.33 -18.54
C TYR A 65 19.91 -8.38 -19.66
N TYR A 66 19.09 -7.38 -19.32
CA TYR A 66 18.53 -6.45 -20.30
C TYR A 66 19.64 -5.65 -20.98
N GLY A 67 19.70 -5.77 -22.31
CA GLY A 67 20.74 -5.11 -23.11
C GLY A 67 22.09 -5.81 -23.12
N SER A 68 22.25 -6.96 -22.43
CA SER A 68 23.46 -7.76 -22.50
C SER A 68 23.61 -8.45 -23.87
N ASP A 69 24.77 -9.02 -24.12
CA ASP A 69 25.02 -9.80 -25.34
C ASP A 69 24.10 -11.02 -25.42
N GLU A 70 23.85 -11.66 -24.29
CA GLU A 70 22.91 -12.80 -24.18
C GLU A 70 21.48 -12.35 -24.58
N TRP A 71 21.04 -11.22 -24.03
CA TRP A 71 19.71 -10.66 -24.35
C TRP A 71 19.58 -10.37 -25.85
N LYS A 72 20.62 -9.77 -26.46
CA LYS A 72 20.63 -9.46 -27.88
C LYS A 72 20.55 -10.72 -28.72
N SER A 73 21.28 -11.75 -28.34
CA SER A 73 21.27 -13.06 -29.00
C SER A 73 19.88 -13.71 -28.86
N ASP A 74 19.29 -13.68 -27.68
CA ASP A 74 17.97 -14.25 -27.41
C ASP A 74 16.88 -13.50 -28.19
N PHE A 75 16.97 -12.17 -28.24
CA PHE A 75 16.07 -11.32 -29.02
C PHE A 75 16.12 -11.68 -30.49
N ALA A 76 17.32 -11.85 -31.05
CA ALA A 76 17.50 -12.24 -32.47
C ALA A 76 16.92 -13.62 -32.74
N ALA A 77 17.10 -14.56 -31.80
CA ALA A 77 16.53 -15.91 -31.94
C ALA A 77 15.00 -15.87 -31.94
N ASP A 78 14.42 -15.02 -31.09
CA ASP A 78 12.97 -14.81 -31.05
C ASP A 78 12.43 -14.24 -32.36
N GLU A 79 13.08 -13.25 -32.89
CA GLU A 79 12.70 -12.67 -34.18
C GLU A 79 12.73 -13.70 -35.32
N LYS A 80 13.63 -14.65 -35.24
CA LYS A 80 13.74 -15.74 -36.24
C LYS A 80 12.72 -16.86 -36.01
N GLY A 81 11.91 -16.75 -34.92
CA GLY A 81 10.90 -17.73 -34.61
C GLY A 81 11.45 -19.06 -34.10
N LEU A 82 12.63 -19.06 -33.48
CA LEU A 82 13.32 -20.28 -33.04
C LEU A 82 12.79 -20.83 -31.72
N PHE A 83 12.02 -20.03 -30.96
CA PHE A 83 11.49 -20.44 -29.67
C PHE A 83 10.09 -21.05 -29.77
N PRO A 84 9.74 -21.96 -28.86
CA PRO A 84 8.38 -22.50 -28.81
C PRO A 84 7.34 -21.39 -28.61
N LYS A 85 6.17 -21.56 -29.23
CA LYS A 85 5.09 -20.57 -29.17
C LYS A 85 4.54 -20.34 -27.76
N ASP A 86 4.62 -21.34 -26.91
CA ASP A 86 4.13 -21.29 -25.52
C ASP A 86 5.14 -20.69 -24.53
N LEU A 87 6.37 -20.40 -24.98
CA LEU A 87 7.37 -19.75 -24.15
C LEU A 87 6.97 -18.30 -23.86
N LYS A 88 6.97 -17.92 -22.58
CA LYS A 88 6.77 -16.51 -22.20
C LYS A 88 7.99 -15.71 -22.56
N ARG A 89 7.82 -14.65 -23.33
CA ARG A 89 8.90 -13.87 -23.93
C ARG A 89 8.78 -12.38 -23.65
N GLY A 90 8.07 -12.00 -22.60
CA GLY A 90 7.93 -10.60 -22.19
C GLY A 90 9.27 -9.90 -21.98
N VAL A 91 10.27 -10.63 -21.48
CA VAL A 91 11.61 -10.09 -21.22
C VAL A 91 12.38 -9.76 -22.50
N LEU A 92 11.96 -10.29 -23.64
CA LEU A 92 12.54 -9.99 -24.96
C LEU A 92 11.86 -8.81 -25.65
N SER A 93 10.82 -8.26 -25.04
CA SER A 93 10.21 -7.00 -25.50
C SER A 93 11.08 -5.83 -25.04
N GLU A 94 11.48 -4.98 -25.97
CA GLU A 94 12.28 -3.79 -25.65
C GLU A 94 11.58 -2.88 -24.65
N ASP A 95 10.28 -2.74 -24.81
CA ASP A 95 9.48 -1.80 -23.99
C ASP A 95 9.13 -2.36 -22.62
N ALA A 96 8.87 -3.67 -22.51
CA ALA A 96 8.36 -4.27 -21.27
C ALA A 96 9.35 -4.13 -20.11
N VAL A 97 10.61 -4.48 -20.32
CA VAL A 97 11.64 -4.39 -19.28
C VAL A 97 11.95 -2.93 -18.99
N TRP A 98 12.08 -2.10 -20.02
CA TRP A 98 12.34 -0.67 -19.84
C TRP A 98 11.25 0.00 -19.03
N ASN A 99 9.98 -0.28 -19.34
CA ASN A 99 8.83 0.26 -18.62
C ASN A 99 8.84 -0.19 -17.13
N LEU A 100 9.11 -1.46 -16.88
CA LEU A 100 9.18 -1.98 -15.53
C LEU A 100 10.28 -1.31 -14.71
N LEU A 101 11.46 -1.13 -15.29
CA LEU A 101 12.57 -0.47 -14.61
C LEU A 101 12.28 1.02 -14.36
N SER A 102 11.60 1.67 -15.29
CA SER A 102 11.14 3.06 -15.13
C SER A 102 10.11 3.17 -14.00
N ASP A 103 9.15 2.27 -13.96
CA ASP A 103 8.12 2.21 -12.90
C ASP A 103 8.75 1.98 -11.53
N TYR A 104 9.76 1.12 -11.48
CA TYR A 104 10.53 0.85 -10.27
C TYR A 104 11.20 2.12 -9.73
N ARG A 105 11.87 2.88 -10.60
CA ARG A 105 12.54 4.14 -10.22
C ARG A 105 11.53 5.18 -9.75
N GLU A 106 10.44 5.33 -10.47
CA GLU A 106 9.37 6.27 -10.13
C GLU A 106 8.74 5.92 -8.77
N LEU A 107 8.51 4.63 -8.51
CA LEU A 107 7.97 4.17 -7.25
C LEU A 107 8.93 4.47 -6.08
N ASN A 108 10.23 4.25 -6.27
CA ASN A 108 11.23 4.58 -5.27
C ASN A 108 11.25 6.08 -4.94
N GLU A 109 11.18 6.93 -5.95
CA GLU A 109 11.12 8.38 -5.77
C GLU A 109 9.87 8.78 -4.99
N ARG A 110 8.74 8.19 -5.33
CA ARG A 110 7.47 8.42 -4.65
C ARG A 110 7.53 8.02 -3.18
N MET A 111 8.14 6.86 -2.88
CA MET A 111 8.31 6.42 -1.51
C MET A 111 9.20 7.36 -0.70
N GLN A 112 10.28 7.84 -1.30
CA GLN A 112 11.21 8.80 -0.66
C GLN A 112 10.50 10.11 -0.36
N GLU A 113 9.69 10.61 -1.29
CA GLU A 113 8.91 11.84 -1.09
C GLU A 113 7.90 11.69 0.05
N MET A 114 7.21 10.56 0.11
CA MET A 114 6.23 10.29 1.17
C MET A 114 6.89 10.23 2.54
N VAL A 115 8.03 9.55 2.65
CA VAL A 115 8.79 9.45 3.91
C VAL A 115 9.34 10.83 4.30
N GLY A 116 9.85 11.59 3.34
CA GLY A 116 10.35 12.94 3.58
C GLY A 116 9.27 13.87 4.12
N ASP A 117 8.08 13.83 3.57
CA ASP A 117 6.94 14.63 4.02
C ASP A 117 6.51 14.24 5.44
N ASN A 118 6.50 12.95 5.76
CA ASN A 118 6.15 12.46 7.10
C ASN A 118 7.20 12.83 8.15
N VAL A 119 8.46 12.88 7.77
CA VAL A 119 9.56 13.22 8.68
C VAL A 119 9.57 14.73 9.01
N LYS A 120 9.09 15.57 8.12
CA LYS A 120 9.01 17.03 8.34
C LYS A 120 7.95 17.43 9.35
N ASP A 121 6.96 16.61 9.60
CA ASP A 121 5.91 16.85 10.58
C ASP A 121 6.37 16.38 11.97
#